data_1eaf4482f13ab0ff016fa40429aa3876
#
_entry.id   1eaf4482f13ab0ff016fa40429aa3876
#
_cell.length_a   1.000
_cell.length_b   1.000
_cell.length_c   1.000
_cell.angle_alpha   90.00
_cell.angle_beta   90.00
_cell.angle_gamma   90.00
#
_symmetry.space_group_name_H-M   'P 1'
#
loop_
_entity.id
_entity.type
_entity.pdbx_description
1 polymer ?
#
loop_
_entity_poly.entity_id
_entity_poly.type
_entity_poly.pdbx_seq_one_letter_code
_entity_poly.pdbx_strand_id
1 'polypeptide(L)'
;MDKDGSNIKNHFGILICGHGSRNKLAIEEFKDLTLSIKDRYKGIDVEYGFLEFAQPSLVDALDKFKKKGITKVLAVPAMLFAAGHVKNDIPSVLNSYSKKNNIEIVYGRELGINNLMVSAACERVKDVFTKNIEIKPSESVLVVVGRGSSDPDANSNVCKITRMIVEGLGMAWGETVYSGVTFPLVEPGLNHIVKLGYKNVIIFPYFLFSGVLVTRIKRQRDTVALKNPNLAFYDAKYLSSHPHVVDTFEERINEILYKKNNADMNCSLCKYRSNLFGFESEVGLTQVSHHDHVEGLGISCDLCVSECNGSCELEIQALGTQLDSGGKSGHHHNHHHHHSNYPNAMHPLGPVNLKAKEEDKS
;
A
#
# COMPACT_ATOMS: atom_id res chain seq x y z
N MET A 1 -39.48 3.04 -2.69
CA MET A 1 -40.46 2.80 -1.59
C MET A 1 -41.28 1.59 -2.01
N ASP A 2 -40.82 0.40 -1.65
CA ASP A 2 -41.59 -0.81 -1.84
C ASP A 2 -42.63 -0.92 -0.73
N LYS A 3 -43.84 -1.31 -1.14
CA LYS A 3 -45.07 -1.23 -0.34
C LYS A 3 -45.22 -2.30 0.75
N ASP A 4 -44.14 -2.99 1.13
CA ASP A 4 -44.14 -3.90 2.25
C ASP A 4 -43.21 -3.37 3.36
N GLY A 5 -43.83 -2.87 4.42
CA GLY A 5 -43.18 -2.36 5.63
C GLY A 5 -42.48 -3.44 6.45
N SER A 6 -41.83 -4.41 5.81
CA SER A 6 -40.97 -5.34 6.47
C SER A 6 -39.63 -4.64 6.75
N ASN A 7 -39.35 -4.42 8.04
CA ASN A 7 -38.03 -4.14 8.58
C ASN A 7 -37.04 -5.17 8.00
N ILE A 8 -36.43 -4.90 6.86
CA ILE A 8 -35.23 -5.60 6.42
C ILE A 8 -34.15 -5.18 7.41
N LYS A 9 -34.08 -5.87 8.55
CA LYS A 9 -32.88 -5.88 9.39
C LYS A 9 -31.79 -6.30 8.42
N ASN A 10 -30.94 -5.33 8.04
CA ASN A 10 -29.80 -5.57 7.18
C ASN A 10 -28.88 -6.61 7.86
N HIS A 11 -29.07 -7.89 7.53
CA HIS A 11 -28.32 -9.01 8.09
C HIS A 11 -26.94 -9.15 7.42
N PHE A 12 -26.28 -8.04 7.15
CA PHE A 12 -24.93 -8.07 6.63
C PHE A 12 -23.96 -7.32 7.53
N GLY A 13 -22.68 -7.72 7.47
CA GLY A 13 -21.58 -7.04 8.11
C GLY A 13 -20.65 -6.39 7.08
N ILE A 14 -19.86 -5.42 7.51
CA ILE A 14 -18.81 -4.76 6.70
C ILE A 14 -17.46 -5.13 7.28
N LEU A 15 -16.58 -5.72 6.47
CA LEU A 15 -15.22 -6.07 6.83
C LEU A 15 -14.23 -5.16 6.11
N ILE A 16 -13.43 -4.41 6.85
CA ILE A 16 -12.30 -3.66 6.31
C ILE A 16 -11.06 -4.53 6.40
N CYS A 17 -10.52 -4.92 5.23
CA CYS A 17 -9.38 -5.82 5.14
C CYS A 17 -8.09 -5.02 5.08
N GLY A 18 -7.28 -5.09 6.14
CA GLY A 18 -5.96 -4.48 6.22
C GLY A 18 -4.84 -5.44 5.82
N HIS A 19 -3.72 -4.90 5.37
CA HIS A 19 -2.49 -5.68 5.22
C HIS A 19 -1.98 -6.13 6.59
N GLY A 20 -1.97 -5.22 7.54
CA GLY A 20 -1.31 -5.35 8.82
C GLY A 20 0.03 -4.62 8.88
N SER A 21 0.53 -4.43 10.08
CA SER A 21 1.80 -3.76 10.33
C SER A 21 2.34 -4.15 11.70
N ARG A 22 3.67 -4.20 11.85
CA ARG A 22 4.34 -4.29 13.14
C ARG A 22 4.40 -2.95 13.87
N ASN A 23 4.15 -1.85 13.15
CA ASN A 23 4.13 -0.52 13.72
C ASN A 23 2.79 -0.26 14.44
N LYS A 24 2.84 -0.08 15.76
CA LYS A 24 1.64 0.14 16.60
C LYS A 24 0.85 1.37 16.17
N LEU A 25 1.53 2.46 15.80
CA LEU A 25 0.85 3.68 15.36
C LEU A 25 0.04 3.44 14.06
N ALA A 26 0.58 2.66 13.12
CA ALA A 26 -0.16 2.30 11.90
C ALA A 26 -1.43 1.48 12.21
N ILE A 27 -1.37 0.61 13.22
CA ILE A 27 -2.53 -0.17 13.67
C ILE A 27 -3.58 0.74 14.33
N GLU A 28 -3.15 1.72 15.14
CA GLU A 28 -4.05 2.70 15.75
C GLU A 28 -4.72 3.56 14.68
N GLU A 29 -3.96 4.09 13.73
CA GLU A 29 -4.51 4.88 12.61
C GLU A 29 -5.50 4.06 11.76
N PHE A 30 -5.25 2.75 11.58
CA PHE A 30 -6.17 1.84 10.90
C PHE A 30 -7.49 1.66 11.69
N LYS A 31 -7.39 1.53 13.02
CA LYS A 31 -8.57 1.46 13.91
C LYS A 31 -9.38 2.74 13.82
N ASP A 32 -8.74 3.90 13.89
CA ASP A 32 -9.40 5.21 13.79
C ASP A 32 -10.13 5.39 12.44
N LEU A 33 -9.50 4.96 11.36
CA LEU A 33 -10.14 4.93 10.05
C LEU A 33 -11.39 4.03 10.07
N THR A 34 -11.28 2.82 10.63
CA THR A 34 -12.41 1.90 10.72
C THR A 34 -13.52 2.45 11.59
N LEU A 35 -13.21 3.14 12.70
CA LEU A 35 -14.21 3.82 13.53
C LEU A 35 -14.93 4.92 12.75
N SER A 36 -14.21 5.71 11.96
CA SER A 36 -14.81 6.75 11.11
C SER A 36 -15.77 6.15 10.07
N ILE A 37 -15.46 4.97 9.54
CA ILE A 37 -16.37 4.24 8.63
C ILE A 37 -17.57 3.73 9.43
N LYS A 38 -17.36 3.13 10.60
CA LYS A 38 -18.43 2.59 11.46
C LYS A 38 -19.46 3.65 11.84
N ASP A 39 -19.02 4.87 12.10
CA ASP A 39 -19.90 5.98 12.44
C ASP A 39 -20.88 6.34 11.33
N ARG A 40 -20.55 6.04 10.07
CA ARG A 40 -21.41 6.24 8.89
C ARG A 40 -22.43 5.14 8.72
N TYR A 41 -22.16 3.94 9.24
CA TYR A 41 -22.99 2.74 9.09
C TYR A 41 -23.68 2.34 10.39
N LYS A 42 -24.40 3.30 11.03
CA LYS A 42 -25.12 3.04 12.29
C LYS A 42 -26.11 1.88 12.15
N GLY A 43 -26.03 0.93 13.08
CA GLY A 43 -26.87 -0.27 13.09
C GLY A 43 -26.38 -1.42 12.20
N ILE A 44 -25.24 -1.26 11.52
CA ILE A 44 -24.55 -2.32 10.78
C ILE A 44 -23.26 -2.67 11.55
N ASP A 45 -22.96 -3.95 11.66
CA ASP A 45 -21.72 -4.42 12.24
C ASP A 45 -20.55 -4.13 11.30
N VAL A 46 -19.60 -3.30 11.73
CA VAL A 46 -18.37 -3.01 11.02
C VAL A 46 -17.21 -3.54 11.84
N GLU A 47 -16.44 -4.44 11.25
CA GLU A 47 -15.24 -5.03 11.83
C GLU A 47 -14.04 -4.81 10.88
N TYR A 48 -12.85 -5.00 11.42
CA TYR A 48 -11.64 -5.04 10.60
C TYR A 48 -10.81 -6.27 10.95
N GLY A 49 -10.00 -6.67 9.99
CA GLY A 49 -9.01 -7.73 10.18
C GLY A 49 -7.79 -7.50 9.31
N PHE A 50 -6.67 -8.05 9.73
CA PHE A 50 -5.41 -7.96 9.03
C PHE A 50 -5.07 -9.27 8.33
N LEU A 51 -4.42 -9.16 7.18
CA LEU A 51 -3.91 -10.30 6.44
C LEU A 51 -2.73 -10.93 7.20
N GLU A 52 -1.84 -10.07 7.73
CA GLU A 52 -0.60 -10.47 8.39
C GLU A 52 -0.15 -9.48 9.47
N PHE A 53 0.91 -9.81 10.23
CA PHE A 53 1.63 -8.98 11.22
C PHE A 53 0.83 -8.48 12.42
N ALA A 54 -0.48 -8.38 12.36
CA ALA A 54 -1.27 -7.75 13.42
C ALA A 54 -2.58 -8.48 13.69
N GLN A 55 -3.13 -8.23 14.89
CA GLN A 55 -4.41 -8.76 15.32
C GLN A 55 -5.48 -7.65 15.35
N PRO A 56 -6.78 -8.01 15.11
CA PRO A 56 -7.28 -9.33 14.77
C PRO A 56 -6.95 -9.73 13.33
N SER A 57 -6.82 -11.03 13.06
CA SER A 57 -6.72 -11.55 11.70
C SER A 57 -8.04 -11.39 10.94
N LEU A 58 -8.02 -11.55 9.60
CA LEU A 58 -9.24 -11.58 8.80
C LEU A 58 -10.20 -12.68 9.29
N VAL A 59 -9.67 -13.83 9.68
CA VAL A 59 -10.45 -14.95 10.19
C VAL A 59 -11.11 -14.59 11.52
N ASP A 60 -10.37 -13.96 12.46
CA ASP A 60 -10.92 -13.54 13.75
C ASP A 60 -12.08 -12.54 13.57
N ALA A 61 -11.95 -11.62 12.61
CA ALA A 61 -13.01 -10.67 12.32
C ALA A 61 -14.25 -11.37 11.72
N LEU A 62 -14.05 -12.33 10.82
CA LEU A 62 -15.13 -13.13 10.25
C LEU A 62 -15.82 -14.01 11.29
N ASP A 63 -15.09 -14.57 12.25
CA ASP A 63 -15.63 -15.34 13.36
C ASP A 63 -16.54 -14.50 14.26
N LYS A 64 -16.26 -13.19 14.42
CA LYS A 64 -17.15 -12.28 15.13
C LYS A 64 -18.51 -12.13 14.42
N PHE A 65 -18.49 -11.99 13.09
CA PHE A 65 -19.72 -11.95 12.30
C PHE A 65 -20.52 -13.26 12.41
N LYS A 66 -19.83 -14.39 12.31
CA LYS A 66 -20.45 -15.70 12.47
C LYS A 66 -21.12 -15.87 13.83
N LYS A 67 -20.44 -15.47 14.91
CA LYS A 67 -21.00 -15.50 16.29
C LYS A 67 -22.24 -14.64 16.44
N LYS A 68 -22.37 -13.57 15.66
CA LYS A 68 -23.54 -12.68 15.62
C LYS A 68 -24.66 -13.17 14.69
N GLY A 69 -24.48 -14.31 14.02
CA GLY A 69 -25.46 -14.84 13.06
C GLY A 69 -25.52 -14.07 11.74
N ILE A 70 -24.49 -13.30 11.41
CA ILE A 70 -24.40 -12.59 10.14
C ILE A 70 -24.03 -13.58 9.05
N THR A 71 -24.83 -13.65 7.99
CA THR A 71 -24.67 -14.61 6.89
C THR A 71 -24.12 -13.99 5.62
N LYS A 72 -24.02 -12.66 5.58
CA LYS A 72 -23.46 -11.91 4.44
C LYS A 72 -22.46 -10.86 4.93
N VAL A 73 -21.26 -10.82 4.32
CA VAL A 73 -20.20 -9.87 4.64
C VAL A 73 -19.77 -9.13 3.37
N LEU A 74 -19.72 -7.81 3.45
CA LEU A 74 -19.14 -6.95 2.42
C LEU A 74 -17.70 -6.65 2.83
N ALA A 75 -16.74 -7.15 2.09
CA ALA A 75 -15.32 -7.01 2.41
C ALA A 75 -14.66 -5.99 1.46
N VAL A 76 -14.01 -4.99 2.01
CA VAL A 76 -13.32 -3.93 1.26
C VAL A 76 -11.85 -3.87 1.67
N PRO A 77 -10.90 -4.00 0.72
CA PRO A 77 -9.48 -3.88 1.01
C PRO A 77 -9.06 -2.44 1.29
N ALA A 78 -8.40 -2.22 2.41
CA ALA A 78 -7.79 -0.93 2.77
C ALA A 78 -6.41 -0.81 2.12
N MET A 79 -6.38 -0.88 0.80
CA MET A 79 -5.19 -0.75 -0.04
C MET A 79 -5.41 0.30 -1.11
N LEU A 80 -4.35 1.05 -1.41
CA LEU A 80 -4.39 2.12 -2.40
C LEU A 80 -4.55 1.55 -3.81
N PHE A 81 -3.80 0.51 -4.15
CA PHE A 81 -3.82 -0.13 -5.47
C PHE A 81 -3.81 -1.64 -5.36
N ALA A 82 -4.43 -2.30 -6.32
CA ALA A 82 -4.50 -3.74 -6.40
C ALA A 82 -3.16 -4.33 -6.88
N ALA A 83 -2.54 -5.14 -6.02
CA ALA A 83 -1.39 -5.97 -6.30
C ALA A 83 -1.63 -7.35 -5.69
N GLY A 84 -0.60 -8.16 -5.46
CA GLY A 84 -0.73 -9.55 -4.99
C GLY A 84 -1.72 -9.74 -3.84
N HIS A 85 -1.59 -8.98 -2.76
CA HIS A 85 -2.48 -9.12 -1.60
C HIS A 85 -3.95 -8.86 -1.93
N VAL A 86 -4.26 -7.86 -2.76
CA VAL A 86 -5.63 -7.53 -3.15
C VAL A 86 -6.16 -8.50 -4.19
N LYS A 87 -5.33 -8.85 -5.19
CA LYS A 87 -5.71 -9.70 -6.32
C LYS A 87 -5.74 -11.19 -5.98
N ASN A 88 -5.00 -11.61 -4.95
CA ASN A 88 -4.77 -13.01 -4.60
C ASN A 88 -5.00 -13.35 -3.12
N ASP A 89 -4.24 -12.78 -2.20
CA ASP A 89 -4.11 -13.31 -0.85
C ASP A 89 -5.39 -13.11 -0.03
N ILE A 90 -5.93 -11.88 -0.01
CA ILE A 90 -7.20 -11.59 0.67
C ILE A 90 -8.35 -12.41 0.06
N PRO A 91 -8.57 -12.44 -1.27
CA PRO A 91 -9.59 -13.28 -1.87
C PRO A 91 -9.45 -14.75 -1.50
N SER A 92 -8.23 -15.29 -1.43
CA SER A 92 -7.97 -16.68 -1.04
C SER A 92 -8.47 -16.97 0.38
N VAL A 93 -8.15 -16.13 1.35
CA VAL A 93 -8.61 -16.25 2.74
C VAL A 93 -10.13 -16.15 2.81
N LEU A 94 -10.72 -15.13 2.19
CA LEU A 94 -12.17 -14.88 2.22
C LEU A 94 -12.95 -16.01 1.58
N ASN A 95 -12.52 -16.50 0.41
CA ASN A 95 -13.16 -17.60 -0.30
C ASN A 95 -13.07 -18.92 0.48
N SER A 96 -11.93 -19.20 1.09
CA SER A 96 -11.74 -20.39 1.93
C SER A 96 -12.66 -20.35 3.16
N TYR A 97 -12.74 -19.20 3.82
CA TYR A 97 -13.63 -19.00 4.96
C TYR A 97 -15.11 -19.12 4.58
N SER A 98 -15.51 -18.47 3.48
CA SER A 98 -16.88 -18.51 2.93
C SER A 98 -17.33 -19.95 2.70
N LYS A 99 -16.52 -20.73 1.98
CA LYS A 99 -16.83 -22.16 1.70
C LYS A 99 -16.95 -22.99 2.97
N LYS A 100 -16.03 -22.82 3.93
CA LYS A 100 -16.00 -23.61 5.17
C LYS A 100 -17.17 -23.29 6.11
N ASN A 101 -17.64 -22.06 6.12
CA ASN A 101 -18.60 -21.58 7.12
C ASN A 101 -19.98 -21.24 6.55
N ASN A 102 -20.21 -21.43 5.26
CA ASN A 102 -21.45 -21.10 4.55
C ASN A 102 -21.90 -19.65 4.79
N ILE A 103 -20.97 -18.71 4.73
CA ILE A 103 -21.19 -17.27 4.82
C ILE A 103 -20.93 -16.66 3.45
N GLU A 104 -21.87 -15.90 2.91
CA GLU A 104 -21.67 -15.14 1.67
C GLU A 104 -20.69 -14.01 1.94
N ILE A 105 -19.55 -13.98 1.26
CA ILE A 105 -18.60 -12.87 1.33
C ILE A 105 -18.48 -12.25 -0.06
N VAL A 106 -18.83 -10.98 -0.16
CA VAL A 106 -18.70 -10.20 -1.41
C VAL A 106 -17.49 -9.28 -1.24
N TYR A 107 -16.48 -9.50 -2.06
CA TYR A 107 -15.24 -8.75 -2.01
C TYR A 107 -15.26 -7.60 -3.01
N GLY A 108 -15.04 -6.39 -2.53
CA GLY A 108 -14.95 -5.18 -3.34
C GLY A 108 -13.52 -4.91 -3.82
N ARG A 109 -13.38 -3.89 -4.66
CA ARG A 109 -12.09 -3.44 -5.16
C ARG A 109 -11.36 -2.54 -4.16
N GLU A 110 -10.09 -2.30 -4.41
CA GLU A 110 -9.24 -1.35 -3.70
C GLU A 110 -9.73 0.10 -3.83
N LEU A 111 -9.09 1.03 -3.10
CA LEU A 111 -9.42 2.46 -3.20
C LEU A 111 -9.19 2.99 -4.62
N GLY A 112 -8.08 2.59 -5.24
CA GLY A 112 -7.78 2.80 -6.66
C GLY A 112 -7.56 4.27 -7.02
N ILE A 113 -7.63 4.54 -8.32
CA ILE A 113 -7.67 5.90 -8.85
C ILE A 113 -9.13 6.36 -8.83
N ASN A 114 -9.43 7.23 -7.88
CA ASN A 114 -10.74 7.79 -7.63
C ASN A 114 -10.61 9.30 -7.45
N ASN A 115 -11.62 10.05 -7.85
CA ASN A 115 -11.58 11.50 -7.75
C ASN A 115 -11.41 11.99 -6.30
N LEU A 116 -12.05 11.33 -5.33
CA LEU A 116 -11.89 11.66 -3.91
C LEU A 116 -10.46 11.38 -3.43
N MET A 117 -9.83 10.28 -3.87
CA MET A 117 -8.45 9.97 -3.55
C MET A 117 -7.48 11.00 -4.13
N VAL A 118 -7.73 11.47 -5.36
CA VAL A 118 -6.96 12.57 -5.98
C VAL A 118 -7.15 13.86 -5.19
N SER A 119 -8.39 14.18 -4.79
CA SER A 119 -8.69 15.37 -3.97
C SER A 119 -7.98 15.31 -2.63
N ALA A 120 -8.03 14.18 -1.92
CA ALA A 120 -7.28 13.99 -0.68
C ALA A 120 -5.77 14.23 -0.85
N ALA A 121 -5.20 13.69 -1.93
CA ALA A 121 -3.79 13.86 -2.26
C ALA A 121 -3.45 15.34 -2.56
N CYS A 122 -4.28 16.00 -3.37
CA CYS A 122 -4.11 17.42 -3.68
C CYS A 122 -4.19 18.29 -2.41
N GLU A 123 -5.13 18.02 -1.51
CA GLU A 123 -5.26 18.75 -0.26
C GLU A 123 -4.03 18.56 0.64
N ARG A 124 -3.51 17.32 0.76
CA ARG A 124 -2.26 17.06 1.49
C ARG A 124 -1.06 17.85 0.94
N VAL A 125 -0.98 17.99 -0.37
CA VAL A 125 0.08 18.79 -1.01
C VAL A 125 -0.17 20.29 -0.85
N LYS A 126 -1.42 20.76 -1.00
CA LYS A 126 -1.82 22.17 -0.76
C LYS A 126 -1.49 22.63 0.65
N ASP A 127 -1.64 21.76 1.66
CA ASP A 127 -1.30 22.09 3.05
C ASP A 127 0.15 22.53 3.21
N VAL A 128 1.07 22.06 2.34
CA VAL A 128 2.47 22.47 2.36
C VAL A 128 2.59 23.95 1.95
N PHE A 129 1.90 24.35 0.88
CA PHE A 129 1.92 25.73 0.39
C PHE A 129 1.19 26.69 1.34
N THR A 130 0.14 26.22 1.99
CA THR A 130 -0.58 27.00 3.00
C THR A 130 0.30 27.34 4.20
N LYS A 131 1.19 26.42 4.59
CA LYS A 131 2.13 26.59 5.71
C LYS A 131 3.40 27.35 5.32
N ASN A 132 3.75 27.38 4.07
CA ASN A 132 4.96 27.95 3.51
C ASN A 132 4.57 28.89 2.35
N ILE A 133 4.04 30.05 2.69
CA ILE A 133 3.44 31.01 1.73
C ILE A 133 4.46 31.63 0.75
N GLU A 134 5.75 31.48 1.06
CA GLU A 134 6.87 31.98 0.23
C GLU A 134 7.12 31.11 -1.00
N ILE A 135 6.61 29.88 -1.03
CA ILE A 135 6.79 28.96 -2.16
C ILE A 135 5.51 28.83 -3.00
N LYS A 136 5.68 28.60 -4.30
CA LYS A 136 4.57 28.46 -5.24
C LYS A 136 4.59 27.11 -5.93
N PRO A 137 3.42 26.52 -6.24
CA PRO A 137 3.34 25.29 -7.01
C PRO A 137 4.12 25.36 -8.32
N SER A 138 3.98 26.46 -9.08
CA SER A 138 4.64 26.69 -10.38
C SER A 138 6.17 26.79 -10.32
N GLU A 139 6.77 26.86 -9.13
CA GLU A 139 8.20 26.93 -8.87
C GLU A 139 8.72 25.72 -8.09
N SER A 140 7.85 24.72 -7.86
CA SER A 140 8.10 23.57 -6.99
C SER A 140 7.96 22.27 -7.75
N VAL A 141 8.79 21.28 -7.37
CA VAL A 141 8.69 19.91 -7.86
C VAL A 141 7.96 19.05 -6.82
N LEU A 142 7.01 18.26 -7.28
CA LEU A 142 6.37 17.22 -6.48
C LEU A 142 7.09 15.88 -6.67
N VAL A 143 7.46 15.24 -5.59
CA VAL A 143 7.96 13.86 -5.58
C VAL A 143 6.96 12.98 -4.84
N VAL A 144 6.18 12.22 -5.59
CA VAL A 144 5.24 11.26 -5.02
C VAL A 144 5.97 9.95 -4.76
N VAL A 145 5.92 9.49 -3.51
CA VAL A 145 6.59 8.26 -3.10
C VAL A 145 5.56 7.16 -2.93
N GLY A 146 5.56 6.17 -3.84
CA GLY A 146 4.81 4.95 -3.69
C GLY A 146 5.53 3.91 -2.84
N ARG A 147 4.80 2.89 -2.37
CA ARG A 147 5.41 1.73 -1.69
C ARG A 147 6.34 0.96 -2.65
N GLY A 148 5.91 0.82 -3.89
CA GLY A 148 6.47 -0.09 -4.87
C GLY A 148 5.84 -1.48 -4.78
N SER A 149 5.78 -2.15 -5.92
CA SER A 149 5.18 -3.47 -6.07
C SER A 149 5.88 -4.24 -7.20
N SER A 150 5.81 -5.56 -7.16
CA SER A 150 6.13 -6.42 -8.31
C SER A 150 5.04 -6.41 -9.38
N ASP A 151 3.89 -5.76 -9.11
CA ASP A 151 2.80 -5.61 -10.07
C ASP A 151 2.93 -4.25 -10.79
N PRO A 152 3.21 -4.24 -12.11
CA PRO A 152 3.42 -3.01 -12.88
C PRO A 152 2.15 -2.16 -12.97
N ASP A 153 0.96 -2.75 -12.90
CA ASP A 153 -0.31 -2.02 -12.88
C ASP A 153 -0.39 -1.14 -11.62
N ALA A 154 -0.06 -1.69 -10.45
CA ALA A 154 -0.02 -0.93 -9.21
C ALA A 154 1.02 0.22 -9.26
N ASN A 155 2.20 -0.04 -9.84
CA ASN A 155 3.23 0.99 -9.98
C ASN A 155 2.81 2.10 -10.95
N SER A 156 2.19 1.76 -12.08
CA SER A 156 1.70 2.72 -13.07
C SER A 156 0.60 3.62 -12.50
N ASN A 157 -0.20 3.11 -11.57
CA ASN A 157 -1.23 3.89 -10.88
C ASN A 157 -0.64 5.00 -10.01
N VAL A 158 0.53 4.79 -9.39
CA VAL A 158 1.24 5.87 -8.67
C VAL A 158 1.67 6.96 -9.64
N CYS A 159 2.20 6.61 -10.82
CA CYS A 159 2.57 7.59 -11.86
C CYS A 159 1.34 8.40 -12.33
N LYS A 160 0.19 7.74 -12.49
CA LYS A 160 -1.05 8.41 -12.86
C LYS A 160 -1.51 9.40 -11.78
N ILE A 161 -1.46 9.03 -10.52
CA ILE A 161 -1.76 9.93 -9.38
C ILE A 161 -0.80 11.13 -9.39
N THR A 162 0.51 10.89 -9.57
CA THR A 162 1.50 11.97 -9.66
C THR A 162 1.10 12.97 -10.74
N ARG A 163 0.78 12.49 -11.93
CA ARG A 163 0.38 13.35 -13.06
C ARG A 163 -0.87 14.17 -12.74
N MET A 164 -1.88 13.55 -12.16
CA MET A 164 -3.14 14.23 -11.82
C MET A 164 -2.93 15.33 -10.75
N ILE A 165 -2.08 15.09 -9.74
CA ILE A 165 -1.77 16.09 -8.73
C ILE A 165 -1.00 17.25 -9.36
N VAL A 166 0.03 16.96 -10.16
CA VAL A 166 0.88 17.98 -10.82
C VAL A 166 0.04 18.92 -11.68
N GLU A 167 -0.82 18.38 -12.53
CA GLU A 167 -1.70 19.19 -13.37
C GLU A 167 -2.76 19.91 -12.55
N GLY A 168 -3.39 19.23 -11.60
CA GLY A 168 -4.45 19.80 -10.76
C GLY A 168 -3.99 20.96 -9.88
N LEU A 169 -2.71 20.98 -9.47
CA LEU A 169 -2.12 22.03 -8.64
C LEU A 169 -1.26 23.04 -9.41
N GLY A 170 -1.02 22.82 -10.70
CA GLY A 170 -0.12 23.67 -11.50
C GLY A 170 1.33 23.62 -11.00
N MET A 171 1.81 22.42 -10.61
CA MET A 171 3.20 22.21 -10.20
C MET A 171 4.15 22.36 -11.39
N ALA A 172 5.37 22.85 -11.14
CA ALA A 172 6.38 22.98 -12.18
C ALA A 172 6.81 21.63 -12.78
N TRP A 173 6.93 20.59 -11.94
CA TRP A 173 7.32 19.25 -12.33
C TRP A 173 6.79 18.22 -11.33
N GLY A 174 6.73 16.98 -11.73
CA GLY A 174 6.41 15.85 -10.86
C GLY A 174 7.19 14.60 -11.19
N GLU A 175 7.66 13.93 -10.16
CA GLU A 175 8.39 12.68 -10.26
C GLU A 175 7.75 11.63 -9.38
N THR A 176 7.78 10.38 -9.86
CA THR A 176 7.33 9.21 -9.08
C THR A 176 8.53 8.40 -8.66
N VAL A 177 8.64 8.14 -7.37
CA VAL A 177 9.67 7.27 -6.80
C VAL A 177 9.03 6.23 -5.88
N TYR A 178 9.79 5.20 -5.51
CA TYR A 178 9.28 4.11 -4.71
C TYR A 178 10.17 3.85 -3.48
N SER A 179 9.54 3.47 -2.38
CA SER A 179 10.26 3.15 -1.15
C SER A 179 10.96 1.79 -1.20
N GLY A 180 10.63 0.92 -2.16
CA GLY A 180 11.23 -0.39 -2.35
C GLY A 180 10.61 -1.14 -3.53
N VAL A 181 11.03 -2.38 -3.74
CA VAL A 181 10.48 -3.37 -4.69
C VAL A 181 10.69 -3.00 -6.16
N THR A 182 10.47 -1.76 -6.55
CA THR A 182 10.63 -1.24 -7.92
C THR A 182 11.42 0.07 -7.92
N PHE A 183 11.68 0.62 -9.08
CA PHE A 183 12.51 1.81 -9.27
C PHE A 183 11.74 2.93 -10.01
N PRO A 184 12.23 4.18 -9.96
CA PRO A 184 13.39 4.63 -9.18
C PRO A 184 13.13 4.60 -7.67
N LEU A 185 14.15 4.24 -6.88
CA LEU A 185 14.11 4.36 -5.42
C LEU A 185 14.19 5.83 -5.00
N VAL A 186 13.82 6.11 -3.75
CA VAL A 186 13.71 7.49 -3.22
C VAL A 186 15.03 8.27 -3.39
N GLU A 187 16.15 7.78 -2.86
CA GLU A 187 17.40 8.52 -2.92
C GLU A 187 17.92 8.73 -4.35
N PRO A 188 18.00 7.70 -5.23
CA PRO A 188 18.34 7.92 -6.63
C PRO A 188 17.41 8.88 -7.37
N GLY A 189 16.10 8.80 -7.11
CA GLY A 189 15.13 9.71 -7.71
C GLY A 189 15.31 11.14 -7.25
N LEU A 190 15.54 11.36 -5.95
CA LEU A 190 15.84 12.69 -5.42
C LEU A 190 17.15 13.25 -6.00
N ASN A 191 18.19 12.44 -6.15
CA ASN A 191 19.43 12.85 -6.80
C ASN A 191 19.24 13.21 -8.29
N HIS A 192 18.24 12.62 -8.95
CA HIS A 192 17.83 13.03 -10.29
C HIS A 192 17.12 14.40 -10.26
N ILE A 193 16.20 14.60 -9.34
CA ILE A 193 15.48 15.87 -9.15
C ILE A 193 16.43 17.05 -8.88
N VAL A 194 17.48 16.82 -8.07
CA VAL A 194 18.52 17.85 -7.82
C VAL A 194 19.08 18.43 -9.13
N LYS A 195 19.25 17.59 -10.16
CA LYS A 195 19.80 18.00 -11.47
C LYS A 195 18.85 18.86 -12.31
N LEU A 196 17.54 18.87 -11.98
CA LEU A 196 16.54 19.67 -12.70
C LEU A 196 16.60 21.18 -12.34
N GLY A 197 17.34 21.54 -11.27
CA GLY A 197 17.59 22.94 -10.93
C GLY A 197 16.45 23.65 -10.19
N TYR A 198 15.39 22.96 -9.79
CA TYR A 198 14.34 23.53 -8.95
C TYR A 198 14.81 23.69 -7.51
N LYS A 199 14.37 24.73 -6.85
CA LYS A 199 14.78 25.04 -5.46
C LYS A 199 13.88 24.37 -4.41
N ASN A 200 12.60 24.19 -4.72
CA ASN A 200 11.61 23.69 -3.78
C ASN A 200 11.18 22.28 -4.20
N VAL A 201 11.34 21.32 -3.30
CA VAL A 201 11.01 19.91 -3.51
C VAL A 201 10.01 19.46 -2.46
N ILE A 202 8.80 19.13 -2.89
CA ILE A 202 7.72 18.63 -2.02
C ILE A 202 7.73 17.11 -2.06
N ILE A 203 7.97 16.47 -0.92
CA ILE A 203 7.92 15.00 -0.78
C ILE A 203 6.54 14.62 -0.29
N PHE A 204 5.83 13.81 -1.07
CA PHE A 204 4.52 13.30 -0.72
C PHE A 204 4.51 11.78 -0.63
N PRO A 205 4.57 11.20 0.57
CA PRO A 205 4.36 9.78 0.78
C PRO A 205 2.90 9.40 0.47
N TYR A 206 2.66 8.71 -0.65
CA TYR A 206 1.33 8.23 -1.02
C TYR A 206 1.04 6.92 -0.30
N PHE A 207 0.73 7.05 1.00
CA PHE A 207 0.47 5.96 1.94
C PHE A 207 -0.81 6.25 2.72
N LEU A 208 -1.51 5.20 3.13
CA LEU A 208 -2.68 5.35 4.01
C LEU A 208 -2.25 5.64 5.46
N PHE A 209 -1.22 4.97 5.95
CA PHE A 209 -0.84 5.00 7.36
C PHE A 209 0.64 5.30 7.54
N SER A 210 1.00 5.68 8.76
CA SER A 210 2.39 5.79 9.20
C SER A 210 3.12 4.43 9.11
N GLY A 211 4.40 4.44 9.40
CA GLY A 211 5.20 3.21 9.49
C GLY A 211 6.66 3.41 9.12
N VAL A 212 7.40 2.31 9.14
CA VAL A 212 8.84 2.25 8.88
C VAL A 212 9.20 2.89 7.53
N LEU A 213 8.35 2.66 6.51
CA LEU A 213 8.60 3.19 5.16
C LEU A 213 8.55 4.73 5.14
N VAL A 214 7.61 5.35 5.84
CA VAL A 214 7.51 6.82 5.93
C VAL A 214 8.74 7.39 6.64
N THR A 215 9.19 6.74 7.71
CA THR A 215 10.43 7.13 8.42
C THR A 215 11.66 6.96 7.53
N ARG A 216 11.75 5.88 6.75
CA ARG A 216 12.83 5.64 5.79
C ARG A 216 12.90 6.72 4.72
N ILE A 217 11.75 7.10 4.15
CA ILE A 217 11.65 8.17 3.15
C ILE A 217 12.23 9.48 3.71
N LYS A 218 11.86 9.85 4.92
CA LYS A 218 12.39 11.07 5.58
C LYS A 218 13.91 11.01 5.73
N ARG A 219 14.45 9.88 6.21
CA ARG A 219 15.91 9.71 6.34
C ARG A 219 16.62 9.83 4.99
N GLN A 220 16.10 9.18 3.94
CA GLN A 220 16.69 9.26 2.59
C GLN A 220 16.62 10.69 2.04
N ARG A 221 15.52 11.42 2.25
CA ARG A 221 15.40 12.82 1.93
C ARG A 221 16.45 13.66 2.68
N ASP A 222 16.61 13.43 4.00
CA ASP A 222 17.60 14.16 4.82
C ASP A 222 19.03 13.93 4.32
N THR A 223 19.37 12.71 3.91
CA THR A 223 20.67 12.38 3.31
C THR A 223 20.93 13.21 2.04
N VAL A 224 19.91 13.37 1.18
CA VAL A 224 20.04 14.17 -0.04
C VAL A 224 20.09 15.67 0.29
N ALA A 225 19.27 16.13 1.24
CA ALA A 225 19.23 17.52 1.68
C ALA A 225 20.57 18.01 2.23
N LEU A 226 21.26 17.18 3.06
CA LEU A 226 22.58 17.50 3.58
C LEU A 226 23.63 17.72 2.49
N LYS A 227 23.53 16.97 1.39
CA LYS A 227 24.45 17.11 0.24
C LYS A 227 24.08 18.30 -0.67
N ASN A 228 22.89 18.87 -0.52
CA ASN A 228 22.33 19.90 -1.43
C ASN A 228 21.70 21.06 -0.64
N PRO A 229 22.50 21.85 0.10
CA PRO A 229 21.99 22.88 1.02
C PRO A 229 21.23 24.03 0.32
N ASN A 230 21.36 24.14 -1.00
CA ASN A 230 20.65 25.14 -1.81
C ASN A 230 19.21 24.74 -2.18
N LEU A 231 18.79 23.49 -1.86
CA LEU A 231 17.45 23.00 -2.08
C LEU A 231 16.67 23.01 -0.76
N ALA A 232 15.42 23.41 -0.84
CA ALA A 232 14.47 23.31 0.26
C ALA A 232 13.56 22.09 0.04
N PHE A 233 13.50 21.21 1.06
CA PHE A 233 12.64 20.05 1.06
C PHE A 233 11.47 20.24 2.03
N TYR A 234 10.27 19.95 1.56
CA TYR A 234 9.04 20.06 2.33
C TYR A 234 8.32 18.71 2.33
N ASP A 235 7.83 18.29 3.48
CA ASP A 235 7.08 17.04 3.60
C ASP A 235 5.58 17.30 3.62
N ALA A 236 4.87 16.74 2.65
CA ALA A 236 3.42 16.62 2.74
C ALA A 236 3.06 15.45 3.68
N LYS A 237 1.96 15.57 4.41
CA LYS A 237 1.44 14.48 5.24
C LYS A 237 0.88 13.38 4.34
N TYR A 238 1.09 12.10 4.71
CA TYR A 238 0.42 10.97 4.04
C TYR A 238 -1.11 11.04 4.21
N LEU A 239 -1.84 10.18 3.52
CA LEU A 239 -3.31 10.27 3.40
C LEU A 239 -4.04 10.15 4.75
N SER A 240 -3.69 9.15 5.58
CA SER A 240 -4.33 8.88 6.87
C SER A 240 -5.87 8.75 6.74
N SER A 241 -6.61 9.05 7.80
CA SER A 241 -8.08 9.13 7.82
C SER A 241 -8.60 10.46 7.26
N HIS A 242 -8.07 10.89 6.09
CA HIS A 242 -8.60 12.08 5.40
C HIS A 242 -10.10 11.89 5.08
N PRO A 243 -10.97 12.91 5.21
CA PRO A 243 -12.40 12.74 4.92
C PRO A 243 -12.68 12.09 3.58
N HIS A 244 -12.00 12.51 2.51
CA HIS A 244 -12.16 11.90 1.19
C HIS A 244 -11.67 10.46 1.10
N VAL A 245 -10.74 10.03 1.94
CA VAL A 245 -10.37 8.61 2.06
C VAL A 245 -11.53 7.82 2.65
N VAL A 246 -12.16 8.33 3.71
CA VAL A 246 -13.35 7.71 4.33
C VAL A 246 -14.52 7.69 3.34
N ASP A 247 -14.74 8.77 2.59
CA ASP A 247 -15.75 8.85 1.52
C ASP A 247 -15.51 7.79 0.45
N THR A 248 -14.23 7.55 0.08
CA THR A 248 -13.89 6.50 -0.89
C THR A 248 -14.24 5.11 -0.36
N PHE A 249 -14.02 4.82 0.92
CA PHE A 249 -14.49 3.55 1.50
C PHE A 249 -16.01 3.40 1.42
N GLU A 250 -16.74 4.46 1.68
CA GLU A 250 -18.20 4.46 1.54
C GLU A 250 -18.63 4.18 0.10
N GLU A 251 -17.97 4.79 -0.89
CA GLU A 251 -18.21 4.47 -2.30
C GLU A 251 -17.94 2.98 -2.58
N ARG A 252 -16.83 2.39 -2.11
CA ARG A 252 -16.51 0.97 -2.32
C ARG A 252 -17.55 0.05 -1.69
N ILE A 253 -18.03 0.36 -0.50
CA ILE A 253 -19.10 -0.38 0.15
C ILE A 253 -20.40 -0.27 -0.64
N ASN A 254 -20.74 0.93 -1.09
CA ASN A 254 -21.96 1.19 -1.89
C ASN A 254 -21.91 0.53 -3.27
N GLU A 255 -20.74 0.43 -3.90
CA GLU A 255 -20.55 -0.34 -5.14
C GLU A 255 -20.99 -1.80 -4.97
N ILE A 256 -20.64 -2.42 -3.84
CA ILE A 256 -21.04 -3.79 -3.52
C ILE A 256 -22.54 -3.87 -3.19
N LEU A 257 -23.04 -2.97 -2.34
CA LEU A 257 -24.44 -2.95 -1.90
C LEU A 257 -25.42 -2.82 -3.06
N TYR A 258 -25.13 -1.88 -3.96
CA TYR A 258 -26.03 -1.54 -5.06
C TYR A 258 -25.65 -2.22 -6.38
N LYS A 259 -24.72 -3.20 -6.36
CA LYS A 259 -24.24 -3.93 -7.55
C LYS A 259 -23.88 -3.00 -8.71
N LYS A 260 -23.29 -1.85 -8.41
CA LYS A 260 -22.77 -0.94 -9.44
C LYS A 260 -21.56 -1.62 -10.09
N ASN A 261 -21.65 -1.91 -11.39
CA ASN A 261 -20.70 -2.71 -12.17
C ASN A 261 -19.31 -2.07 -12.40
N ASN A 262 -18.86 -1.19 -11.52
CA ASN A 262 -17.54 -0.55 -11.61
C ASN A 262 -16.47 -1.25 -10.77
N ALA A 263 -16.70 -2.54 -10.43
CA ALA A 263 -15.88 -3.29 -9.47
C ALA A 263 -14.66 -3.99 -10.10
N ASP A 264 -14.32 -3.70 -11.35
CA ASP A 264 -13.20 -4.37 -12.01
C ASP A 264 -11.86 -3.81 -11.53
N MET A 265 -11.07 -4.67 -10.88
CA MET A 265 -9.69 -4.39 -10.44
C MET A 265 -8.71 -4.35 -11.62
N ASN A 266 -9.10 -3.81 -12.77
CA ASN A 266 -8.28 -3.79 -13.98
C ASN A 266 -7.73 -5.18 -14.38
N CYS A 267 -8.59 -6.19 -14.36
CA CYS A 267 -8.21 -7.58 -14.62
C CYS A 267 -7.58 -7.81 -16.01
N SER A 268 -7.81 -6.91 -16.95
CA SER A 268 -7.18 -6.93 -18.28
C SER A 268 -5.66 -6.67 -18.24
N LEU A 269 -5.17 -6.02 -17.19
CA LEU A 269 -3.74 -5.78 -16.94
C LEU A 269 -3.19 -6.62 -15.78
N CYS A 270 -3.93 -7.63 -15.34
CA CYS A 270 -3.50 -8.50 -14.25
C CYS A 270 -2.52 -9.56 -14.73
N LYS A 271 -1.27 -9.50 -14.31
CA LYS A 271 -0.22 -10.47 -14.68
C LYS A 271 -0.55 -11.93 -14.33
N TYR A 272 -1.46 -12.17 -13.38
CA TYR A 272 -1.90 -13.52 -13.01
C TYR A 272 -3.01 -14.08 -13.91
N ARG A 273 -3.67 -13.24 -14.73
CA ARG A 273 -4.86 -13.59 -15.51
C ARG A 273 -4.76 -13.26 -16.99
N SER A 274 -3.84 -12.38 -17.37
CA SER A 274 -3.68 -11.93 -18.76
C SER A 274 -2.22 -12.01 -19.18
N ASN A 275 -1.98 -12.21 -20.51
CA ASN A 275 -0.64 -12.19 -21.09
C ASN A 275 -0.07 -10.76 -21.09
N LEU A 276 0.30 -10.27 -19.91
CA LEU A 276 0.95 -8.99 -19.78
C LEU A 276 2.40 -9.13 -20.23
N PHE A 277 2.83 -8.26 -21.15
CA PHE A 277 4.18 -8.26 -21.69
C PHE A 277 5.25 -8.27 -20.59
N GLY A 278 6.13 -9.27 -20.63
CA GLY A 278 7.19 -9.50 -19.66
C GLY A 278 6.78 -10.25 -18.39
N PHE A 279 5.50 -10.70 -18.30
CA PHE A 279 4.96 -11.46 -17.16
C PHE A 279 4.18 -12.71 -17.63
N GLU A 280 4.38 -13.15 -18.87
CA GLU A 280 3.61 -14.22 -19.48
C GLU A 280 3.72 -15.55 -18.73
N SER A 281 4.85 -15.78 -18.06
CA SER A 281 5.09 -16.99 -17.26
C SER A 281 4.30 -17.02 -15.95
N GLU A 282 3.68 -15.91 -15.53
CA GLU A 282 2.91 -15.84 -14.29
C GLU A 282 1.42 -16.13 -14.48
N VAL A 283 0.97 -16.18 -15.74
CA VAL A 283 -0.44 -16.46 -16.07
C VAL A 283 -0.82 -17.88 -15.67
N GLY A 284 -1.85 -17.98 -14.84
CA GLY A 284 -2.36 -19.28 -14.39
C GLY A 284 -1.53 -19.97 -13.30
N LEU A 285 -0.47 -19.35 -12.79
CA LEU A 285 0.23 -19.86 -11.62
C LEU A 285 -0.74 -20.03 -10.45
N THR A 286 -0.54 -21.10 -9.69
CA THR A 286 -1.33 -21.36 -8.49
C THR A 286 -1.18 -20.19 -7.52
N GLN A 287 -2.30 -19.54 -7.23
CA GLN A 287 -2.35 -18.46 -6.28
C GLN A 287 -2.39 -19.08 -4.87
N VAL A 288 -1.24 -19.14 -4.24
CA VAL A 288 -1.09 -19.57 -2.86
C VAL A 288 -0.87 -18.30 -2.04
N SER A 289 -1.60 -18.16 -0.92
CA SER A 289 -1.26 -17.12 0.04
C SER A 289 0.16 -17.36 0.53
N HIS A 290 1.04 -16.41 0.29
CA HIS A 290 2.45 -16.51 0.68
C HIS A 290 2.67 -16.10 2.15
N HIS A 291 1.64 -15.63 2.83
CA HIS A 291 1.79 -14.93 4.09
C HIS A 291 0.81 -15.41 5.15
N ASP A 292 1.16 -16.51 5.82
CA ASP A 292 0.56 -16.89 7.10
C ASP A 292 1.42 -16.32 8.27
N HIS A 293 1.87 -15.08 8.13
CA HIS A 293 2.72 -14.44 9.14
C HIS A 293 1.87 -13.82 10.24
N VAL A 294 1.51 -14.61 11.22
CA VAL A 294 0.99 -14.10 12.48
C VAL A 294 2.17 -13.85 13.41
N GLU A 295 2.18 -12.69 14.06
CA GLU A 295 3.19 -12.33 15.05
C GLU A 295 3.34 -13.48 16.08
N GLY A 296 4.56 -13.97 16.27
CA GLY A 296 4.88 -15.04 17.20
C GLY A 296 4.97 -16.47 16.61
N LEU A 297 4.72 -16.70 15.33
CA LEU A 297 4.82 -18.01 14.71
C LEU A 297 6.14 -18.31 13.98
N GLY A 298 7.14 -17.44 14.08
CA GLY A 298 8.52 -17.73 13.65
C GLY A 298 8.75 -17.87 12.15
N ILE A 299 7.86 -17.33 11.31
CA ILE A 299 7.98 -17.42 9.86
C ILE A 299 8.61 -16.13 9.32
N SER A 300 9.62 -16.25 8.44
CA SER A 300 10.36 -15.13 7.87
C SER A 300 9.46 -14.22 7.03
N CYS A 301 9.69 -12.92 7.13
CA CYS A 301 8.99 -11.90 6.36
C CYS A 301 9.90 -11.38 5.24
N ASP A 302 9.38 -11.23 4.03
CA ASP A 302 10.15 -10.73 2.87
C ASP A 302 10.69 -9.31 3.04
N LEU A 303 10.23 -8.59 4.06
CA LEU A 303 10.69 -7.26 4.42
C LEU A 303 11.85 -7.29 5.44
N CYS A 304 12.16 -8.43 6.02
CA CYS A 304 13.24 -8.60 6.99
C CYS A 304 14.40 -9.38 6.36
N VAL A 305 15.61 -8.89 6.54
CA VAL A 305 16.86 -9.55 6.07
C VAL A 305 17.33 -10.63 7.07
N SER A 306 16.69 -10.73 8.24
CA SER A 306 17.01 -11.67 9.32
C SER A 306 15.75 -12.32 9.89
N GLU A 307 15.90 -13.40 10.66
CA GLU A 307 14.80 -14.04 11.38
C GLU A 307 13.96 -13.00 12.13
N CYS A 308 12.64 -13.06 11.88
CA CYS A 308 11.69 -12.12 12.45
C CYS A 308 11.57 -12.32 13.96
N ASN A 309 12.07 -11.37 14.73
CA ASN A 309 11.93 -11.34 16.19
C ASN A 309 10.75 -10.48 16.67
N GLY A 310 9.86 -10.05 15.76
CA GLY A 310 8.70 -9.20 16.09
C GLY A 310 9.01 -7.71 16.25
N SER A 311 10.26 -7.27 16.09
CA SER A 311 10.68 -5.88 16.25
C SER A 311 11.08 -5.27 14.92
N CYS A 312 10.28 -4.32 14.41
CA CYS A 312 10.65 -3.55 13.21
C CYS A 312 11.79 -2.55 13.43
N GLU A 313 12.31 -2.43 14.63
CA GLU A 313 13.52 -1.63 14.93
C GLU A 313 14.77 -2.21 14.28
N LEU A 314 14.78 -3.54 14.04
CA LEU A 314 15.89 -4.21 13.37
C LEU A 314 16.00 -3.88 11.87
N GLU A 315 14.92 -3.48 11.20
CA GLU A 315 15.00 -3.01 9.81
C GLU A 315 15.86 -1.74 9.68
N ILE A 316 15.92 -0.91 10.72
CA ILE A 316 16.75 0.31 10.76
C ILE A 316 18.21 -0.08 10.86
N GLN A 317 18.54 -1.17 11.56
CA GLN A 317 19.92 -1.65 11.73
C GLN A 317 20.39 -2.49 10.53
N ALA A 318 19.52 -3.29 9.90
CA ALA A 318 19.90 -4.15 8.77
C ALA A 318 20.30 -3.37 7.50
N LEU A 319 19.86 -2.11 7.36
CA LEU A 319 20.31 -1.21 6.28
C LEU A 319 21.65 -0.55 6.55
N GLY A 320 22.19 -0.68 7.79
CA GLY A 320 23.47 -0.13 8.22
C GLY A 320 24.59 -1.16 8.37
N THR A 321 24.32 -2.46 8.32
CA THR A 321 25.29 -3.52 8.65
C THR A 321 25.30 -4.66 7.64
N GLN A 322 25.40 -4.38 6.35
CA GLN A 322 25.90 -5.38 5.38
C GLN A 322 27.40 -5.24 5.21
N LEU A 323 28.14 -5.44 6.30
CA LEU A 323 29.56 -5.78 6.27
C LEU A 323 29.79 -6.76 7.41
N ASP A 324 30.28 -7.94 7.05
CA ASP A 324 30.75 -9.07 7.87
C ASP A 324 29.70 -10.00 8.49
N SER A 325 29.60 -11.22 8.02
CA SER A 325 30.38 -12.36 8.52
C SER A 325 29.85 -13.67 7.95
N GLY A 326 30.75 -14.51 7.49
CA GLY A 326 30.49 -15.90 7.16
C GLY A 326 30.24 -16.75 8.42
N GLY A 327 29.43 -17.80 8.28
CA GLY A 327 29.53 -18.91 9.21
C GLY A 327 28.23 -19.65 9.55
N LYS A 328 28.06 -20.83 8.92
CA LYS A 328 27.45 -22.08 9.41
C LYS A 328 25.93 -22.30 9.30
N SER A 329 25.64 -23.14 8.30
CA SER A 329 24.65 -24.26 8.20
C SER A 329 23.62 -24.43 9.30
N GLY A 330 22.39 -24.11 8.99
CA GLY A 330 21.17 -24.67 9.55
C GLY A 330 20.21 -24.98 8.40
N HIS A 331 19.51 -26.12 8.45
CA HIS A 331 18.65 -26.63 7.39
C HIS A 331 17.66 -25.59 6.91
N HIS A 332 17.94 -24.99 5.77
CA HIS A 332 17.03 -24.16 5.02
C HIS A 332 16.05 -25.07 4.29
N HIS A 333 14.78 -25.07 4.68
CA HIS A 333 13.73 -25.32 3.74
C HIS A 333 13.74 -24.14 2.76
N ASN A 334 14.38 -24.36 1.60
CA ASN A 334 14.37 -23.47 0.47
C ASN A 334 12.95 -23.42 -0.08
N HIS A 335 12.10 -22.58 0.50
CA HIS A 335 10.99 -22.03 -0.23
C HIS A 335 11.60 -20.97 -1.16
N HIS A 336 12.00 -21.41 -2.36
CA HIS A 336 12.27 -20.48 -3.44
C HIS A 336 10.98 -19.72 -3.71
N HIS A 337 10.84 -18.55 -3.08
CA HIS A 337 9.95 -17.54 -3.60
C HIS A 337 10.51 -17.18 -4.98
N HIS A 338 9.90 -17.75 -6.02
CA HIS A 338 10.05 -17.19 -7.34
C HIS A 338 9.35 -15.82 -7.32
N HIS A 339 10.04 -14.83 -6.70
CA HIS A 339 9.85 -13.49 -7.18
C HIS A 339 10.23 -13.58 -8.65
N SER A 340 9.24 -13.47 -9.53
CA SER A 340 9.54 -13.29 -10.95
C SER A 340 10.63 -12.24 -10.98
N ASN A 341 11.76 -12.59 -11.56
CA ASN A 341 12.79 -11.60 -11.81
C ASN A 341 12.08 -10.44 -12.46
N TYR A 342 11.94 -9.33 -11.73
CA TYR A 342 11.31 -8.14 -12.28
C TYR A 342 11.93 -7.95 -13.65
N PRO A 343 11.17 -7.88 -14.79
CA PRO A 343 11.78 -7.91 -16.13
C PRO A 343 12.89 -6.90 -16.28
N ASN A 344 12.91 -5.91 -15.40
CA ASN A 344 13.88 -4.83 -15.33
C ASN A 344 14.78 -4.89 -14.09
N ALA A 345 14.96 -6.05 -13.45
CA ALA A 345 15.95 -6.19 -12.36
C ALA A 345 17.34 -5.73 -12.79
N MET A 346 17.65 -5.90 -14.10
CA MET A 346 18.89 -5.43 -14.73
C MET A 346 18.81 -3.99 -15.26
N HIS A 347 17.70 -3.27 -15.03
CA HIS A 347 17.61 -1.86 -15.41
C HIS A 347 18.74 -1.04 -14.76
N PRO A 348 19.36 -0.06 -15.47
CA PRO A 348 20.48 0.73 -14.93
C PRO A 348 20.21 1.41 -13.59
N LEU A 349 18.94 1.68 -13.26
CA LEU A 349 18.48 2.21 -11.97
C LEU A 349 17.82 1.14 -11.08
N GLY A 350 17.90 -0.14 -11.47
CA GLY A 350 17.39 -1.26 -10.69
C GLY A 350 18.28 -1.57 -9.48
N PRO A 351 17.72 -2.23 -8.44
CA PRO A 351 18.45 -2.45 -7.17
C PRO A 351 19.76 -3.23 -7.34
N VAL A 352 19.86 -4.12 -8.30
CA VAL A 352 21.09 -4.91 -8.56
C VAL A 352 22.20 -4.02 -9.14
N ASN A 353 21.87 -3.17 -10.11
CA ASN A 353 22.87 -2.32 -10.78
C ASN A 353 23.29 -1.10 -9.96
N LEU A 354 22.47 -0.66 -9.01
CA LEU A 354 22.84 0.41 -8.10
C LEU A 354 23.91 -0.05 -7.09
N LYS A 355 23.82 -1.29 -6.59
CA LYS A 355 24.83 -1.88 -5.70
C LYS A 355 26.18 -2.03 -6.42
N ALA A 356 26.19 -2.52 -7.65
CA ALA A 356 27.43 -2.68 -8.43
C ALA A 356 28.16 -1.35 -8.71
N LYS A 357 27.39 -0.23 -8.87
CA LYS A 357 28.00 1.10 -9.08
C LYS A 357 28.57 1.75 -7.80
N GLU A 358 28.18 1.27 -6.63
CA GLU A 358 28.76 1.71 -5.35
C GLU A 358 30.06 0.97 -5.03
N GLU A 359 30.16 -0.29 -5.42
CA GLU A 359 31.38 -1.10 -5.24
C GLU A 359 32.54 -0.68 -6.17
N ASP A 360 32.25 -0.19 -7.38
CA ASP A 360 33.26 0.34 -8.32
C ASP A 360 33.84 1.73 -7.93
N LYS A 361 33.35 2.33 -6.85
CA LYS A 361 33.79 3.64 -6.37
C LYS A 361 34.61 3.57 -5.06
N SER A 362 34.84 2.38 -4.54
CA SER A 362 35.73 2.10 -3.41
C SER A 362 37.05 1.54 -3.90
#